data_f165f10064bd291fffee6ed477a1c6d2
#
_entry.id   f165f10064bd291fffee6ed477a1c6d2
#
_cell.length_a   1.000
_cell.length_b   1.000
_cell.length_c   1.000
_cell.angle_alpha   90.00
_cell.angle_beta   90.00
_cell.angle_gamma   90.00
#
_symmetry.space_group_name_H-M   'P 1'
#
loop_
_entity.id
_entity.type
_entity.pdbx_description
1 polymer ?
#
loop_
_entity_poly.entity_id
_entity_poly.type
_entity_poly.pdbx_seq_one_letter_code
_entity_poly.pdbx_strand_id
1 'polypeptide(L)'
;MCKEIREKFQELYSLDVNKYVEKKQGLSYLTWSFAWAEFKKIYPDATYTIQKDENGRCYFGDENIGYMVYTSVTAGGLTYEMWLPVMDNANKSMKLNAYTYKTKSGEKRVEAISMFDINKAVMRCLVKNLAMFGLGLYIYAGEDLPEDIKEYICTDCGKTVDSTMAVRTEKAFGTILCKECGIKRTKTKEKMNNEQSNY
;
A
#
# COMPACT_ATOMS: atom_id res chain seq x y z
N MET A 1 -3.03 -23.13 -17.06
CA MET A 1 -3.97 -22.16 -16.44
C MET A 1 -3.78 -22.00 -14.94
N CYS A 2 -4.11 -22.96 -14.06
CA CYS A 2 -3.97 -22.75 -12.60
C CYS A 2 -2.53 -22.48 -12.12
N LYS A 3 -1.52 -23.14 -12.69
CA LYS A 3 -0.11 -22.92 -12.34
C LYS A 3 0.34 -21.50 -12.74
N GLU A 4 0.06 -21.09 -13.94
CA GLU A 4 0.39 -19.77 -14.47
C GLU A 4 -0.28 -18.62 -13.67
N ILE A 5 -1.55 -18.78 -13.30
CA ILE A 5 -2.26 -17.80 -12.45
C ILE A 5 -1.58 -17.67 -11.10
N ARG A 6 -1.17 -18.79 -10.48
CA ARG A 6 -0.43 -18.78 -9.21
C ARG A 6 0.91 -18.09 -9.33
N GLU A 7 1.66 -18.38 -10.39
CA GLU A 7 2.98 -17.78 -10.64
C GLU A 7 2.86 -16.26 -10.80
N LYS A 8 1.93 -15.78 -11.61
CA LYS A 8 1.68 -14.34 -11.81
C LYS A 8 1.18 -13.65 -10.53
N PHE A 9 0.30 -14.31 -9.76
CA PHE A 9 -0.11 -13.79 -8.45
C PHE A 9 1.09 -13.64 -7.51
N GLN A 10 1.95 -14.65 -7.42
CA GLN A 10 3.13 -14.62 -6.57
C GLN A 10 4.13 -13.55 -7.03
N GLU A 11 4.31 -13.38 -8.34
CA GLU A 11 5.14 -12.33 -8.92
C GLU A 11 4.65 -10.95 -8.49
N LEU A 12 3.34 -10.65 -8.64
CA LEU A 12 2.75 -9.39 -8.19
C LEU A 12 2.82 -9.20 -6.68
N TYR A 13 2.56 -10.27 -5.91
CA TYR A 13 2.57 -10.23 -4.44
C TYR A 13 3.97 -9.96 -3.88
N SER A 14 5.03 -10.43 -4.57
CA SER A 14 6.42 -10.25 -4.16
C SER A 14 7.01 -8.87 -4.52
N LEU A 15 6.30 -8.05 -5.31
CA LEU A 15 6.77 -6.70 -5.63
C LEU A 15 6.76 -5.81 -4.39
N ASP A 16 7.90 -5.19 -4.09
CA ASP A 16 7.97 -4.18 -3.04
C ASP A 16 7.39 -2.85 -3.54
N VAL A 17 6.16 -2.58 -3.09
CA VAL A 17 5.46 -1.34 -3.40
C VAL A 17 5.59 -0.28 -2.31
N ASN A 18 6.26 -0.56 -1.18
CA ASN A 18 6.29 0.30 0.00
C ASN A 18 6.78 1.72 -0.29
N LYS A 19 7.77 1.89 -1.18
CA LYS A 19 8.29 3.20 -1.60
C LYS A 19 7.29 4.08 -2.37
N TYR A 20 6.20 3.49 -2.86
CA TYR A 20 5.12 4.19 -3.59
C TYR A 20 3.84 4.29 -2.79
N VAL A 21 3.89 3.89 -1.51
CA VAL A 21 2.77 3.96 -0.57
C VAL A 21 2.83 5.26 0.20
N GLU A 22 1.78 6.05 0.10
CA GLU A 22 1.55 7.20 0.95
C GLU A 22 0.73 6.77 2.17
N LYS A 23 1.19 7.11 3.38
CA LYS A 23 0.42 6.90 4.61
C LYS A 23 -0.31 8.20 4.98
N LYS A 24 -1.64 8.13 5.03
CA LYS A 24 -2.50 9.25 5.45
C LYS A 24 -3.45 8.77 6.54
N GLN A 25 -3.38 9.35 7.74
CA GLN A 25 -4.24 9.02 8.88
C GLN A 25 -4.30 7.51 9.20
N GLY A 26 -3.16 6.82 9.12
CA GLY A 26 -3.07 5.38 9.39
C GLY A 26 -3.52 4.46 8.25
N LEU A 27 -3.93 5.02 7.11
CA LEU A 27 -4.29 4.25 5.92
C LEU A 27 -3.17 4.29 4.88
N SER A 28 -2.92 3.17 4.24
CA SER A 28 -1.95 3.03 3.16
C SER A 28 -2.62 3.26 1.81
N TYR A 29 -1.99 4.08 0.97
CA TYR A 29 -2.47 4.44 -0.36
C TYR A 29 -1.37 4.18 -1.38
N LEU A 30 -1.54 3.15 -2.19
CA LEU A 30 -0.65 2.93 -3.34
C LEU A 30 -1.08 3.84 -4.50
N THR A 31 -0.12 4.52 -5.11
CA THR A 31 -0.38 5.41 -6.25
C THR A 31 -0.93 4.62 -7.44
N TRP A 32 -2.08 5.01 -7.96
CA TRP A 32 -2.79 4.28 -9.03
C TRP A 32 -1.98 4.14 -10.31
N SER A 33 -1.24 5.19 -10.70
CA SER A 33 -0.42 5.18 -11.92
C SER A 33 0.74 4.19 -11.83
N PHE A 34 1.40 4.11 -10.67
CA PHE A 34 2.41 3.10 -10.42
C PHE A 34 1.79 1.70 -10.41
N ALA A 35 0.69 1.52 -9.67
CA ALA A 35 0.03 0.22 -9.57
C ALA A 35 -0.39 -0.30 -10.95
N TRP A 36 -0.97 0.54 -11.80
CA TRP A 36 -1.36 0.18 -13.16
C TRP A 36 -0.16 -0.14 -14.05
N ALA A 37 0.91 0.66 -13.96
CA ALA A 37 2.12 0.44 -14.74
C ALA A 37 2.78 -0.91 -14.40
N GLU A 38 2.96 -1.23 -13.11
CA GLU A 38 3.53 -2.52 -12.69
C GLU A 38 2.60 -3.69 -13.07
N PHE A 39 1.31 -3.53 -12.90
CA PHE A 39 0.34 -4.55 -13.29
C PHE A 39 0.39 -4.87 -14.80
N LYS A 40 0.50 -3.84 -15.65
CA LYS A 40 0.60 -3.98 -17.11
C LYS A 40 1.90 -4.63 -17.58
N LYS A 41 2.96 -4.63 -16.81
CA LYS A 41 4.19 -5.39 -17.12
C LYS A 41 3.97 -6.90 -17.08
N ILE A 42 3.15 -7.37 -16.14
CA ILE A 42 2.85 -8.79 -15.92
C ILE A 42 1.63 -9.24 -16.73
N TYR A 43 0.65 -8.34 -16.88
CA TYR A 43 -0.57 -8.55 -17.67
C TYR A 43 -0.71 -7.47 -18.76
N PRO A 44 0.03 -7.57 -19.88
CA PRO A 44 -0.02 -6.55 -20.95
C PRO A 44 -1.40 -6.36 -21.59
N ASP A 45 -2.21 -7.42 -21.58
CA ASP A 45 -3.59 -7.48 -22.07
C ASP A 45 -4.64 -6.93 -21.09
N ALA A 46 -4.24 -6.62 -19.85
CA ALA A 46 -5.16 -6.19 -18.82
C ALA A 46 -5.98 -4.97 -19.23
N THR A 47 -7.25 -5.02 -18.91
CA THR A 47 -8.21 -3.93 -19.08
C THR A 47 -8.96 -3.66 -17.78
N TYR A 48 -9.51 -2.48 -17.63
CA TYR A 48 -10.43 -2.18 -16.54
C TYR A 48 -11.67 -1.44 -17.05
N THR A 49 -12.74 -1.57 -16.29
CA THR A 49 -14.00 -0.84 -16.52
C THR A 49 -14.41 -0.13 -15.23
N ILE A 50 -14.84 1.10 -15.37
CA ILE A 50 -15.55 1.86 -14.32
C ILE A 50 -17.03 1.70 -14.61
N GLN A 51 -17.78 1.08 -13.69
CA GLN A 51 -19.21 0.88 -13.86
C GLN A 51 -19.93 2.24 -13.85
N LYS A 52 -20.95 2.35 -14.71
CA LYS A 52 -21.77 3.56 -14.84
C LYS A 52 -23.23 3.18 -14.74
N ASP A 53 -24.03 4.08 -14.20
CA ASP A 53 -25.48 3.96 -14.22
C ASP A 53 -26.05 4.28 -15.62
N GLU A 54 -27.36 4.19 -15.75
CA GLU A 54 -28.10 4.50 -16.98
C GLU A 54 -27.91 5.94 -17.48
N ASN A 55 -27.53 6.85 -16.60
CA ASN A 55 -27.24 8.26 -16.90
C ASN A 55 -25.76 8.55 -17.15
N GLY A 56 -24.92 7.50 -17.20
CA GLY A 56 -23.46 7.61 -17.39
C GLY A 56 -22.67 8.05 -16.16
N ARG A 57 -23.28 8.11 -14.96
CA ARG A 57 -22.61 8.47 -13.71
C ARG A 57 -21.82 7.28 -13.19
N CYS A 58 -20.57 7.51 -12.76
CA CYS A 58 -19.68 6.46 -12.25
C CYS A 58 -19.79 6.21 -10.73
N TYR A 59 -20.96 6.52 -10.14
CA TYR A 59 -21.27 6.31 -8.73
C TYR A 59 -22.73 5.91 -8.56
N PHE A 60 -23.00 5.17 -7.49
CA PHE A 60 -24.31 4.60 -7.14
C PHE A 60 -24.61 4.92 -5.70
N GLY A 61 -25.88 5.08 -5.36
CA GLY A 61 -26.31 5.33 -3.98
C GLY A 61 -27.31 6.48 -3.90
N ASP A 62 -27.54 6.93 -2.69
CA ASP A 62 -28.50 7.99 -2.38
C ASP A 62 -27.99 8.93 -1.27
N GLU A 63 -28.72 10.01 -1.07
CA GLU A 63 -28.37 11.04 -0.07
C GLU A 63 -28.46 10.58 1.37
N ASN A 64 -29.15 9.47 1.67
CA ASN A 64 -29.36 8.99 3.04
C ASN A 64 -28.17 8.15 3.53
N ILE A 65 -27.68 7.23 2.68
CA ILE A 65 -26.61 6.31 3.04
C ILE A 65 -25.24 6.70 2.48
N GLY A 66 -25.22 7.51 1.40
CA GLY A 66 -24.00 7.90 0.69
C GLY A 66 -23.84 7.20 -0.64
N TYR A 67 -22.62 7.24 -1.19
CA TYR A 67 -22.34 6.81 -2.55
C TYR A 67 -21.21 5.78 -2.59
N MET A 68 -21.23 4.94 -3.61
CA MET A 68 -20.30 3.86 -3.85
C MET A 68 -19.86 3.87 -5.31
N VAL A 69 -18.62 3.48 -5.57
CA VAL A 69 -18.07 3.30 -6.91
C VAL A 69 -17.71 1.85 -7.13
N TYR A 70 -17.70 1.41 -8.39
CA TYR A 70 -17.42 0.03 -8.78
C TYR A 70 -16.41 0.02 -9.92
N THR A 71 -15.47 -0.91 -9.86
CA THR A 71 -14.52 -1.20 -10.93
C THR A 71 -14.50 -2.69 -11.21
N SER A 72 -14.22 -3.07 -12.46
CA SER A 72 -13.81 -4.43 -12.79
C SER A 72 -12.46 -4.41 -13.50
N VAL A 73 -11.63 -5.42 -13.25
CA VAL A 73 -10.34 -5.62 -13.91
C VAL A 73 -10.34 -7.01 -14.51
N THR A 74 -10.00 -7.07 -15.80
CA THR A 74 -9.85 -8.33 -16.53
C THR A 74 -8.39 -8.49 -16.94
N ALA A 75 -7.77 -9.62 -16.55
CA ALA A 75 -6.41 -9.95 -16.88
C ALA A 75 -6.18 -11.47 -16.79
N GLY A 76 -5.42 -12.04 -17.73
CA GLY A 76 -5.09 -13.47 -17.73
C GLY A 76 -6.31 -14.40 -17.74
N GLY A 77 -7.40 -13.98 -18.35
CA GLY A 77 -8.66 -14.74 -18.41
C GLY A 77 -9.52 -14.70 -17.15
N LEU A 78 -9.12 -13.90 -16.13
CA LEU A 78 -9.89 -13.67 -14.90
C LEU A 78 -10.47 -12.26 -14.90
N THR A 79 -11.66 -12.11 -14.32
CA THR A 79 -12.26 -10.81 -14.04
C THR A 79 -12.61 -10.72 -12.56
N TYR A 80 -12.10 -9.69 -11.89
CA TYR A 80 -12.50 -9.35 -10.53
C TYR A 80 -13.24 -8.02 -10.51
N GLU A 81 -14.26 -7.98 -9.68
CA GLU A 81 -15.00 -6.76 -9.36
C GLU A 81 -14.64 -6.25 -7.97
N MET A 82 -14.61 -4.94 -7.84
CA MET A 82 -14.36 -4.26 -6.57
C MET A 82 -15.29 -3.08 -6.42
N TRP A 83 -15.62 -2.78 -5.18
CA TRP A 83 -16.42 -1.60 -4.83
C TRP A 83 -15.77 -0.85 -3.67
N LEU A 84 -16.03 0.43 -3.60
CA LEU A 84 -15.53 1.30 -2.55
C LEU A 84 -16.53 2.42 -2.26
N PRO A 85 -16.89 2.66 -0.99
CA PRO A 85 -17.68 3.83 -0.65
C PRO A 85 -16.89 5.11 -0.88
N VAL A 86 -17.59 6.17 -1.32
CA VAL A 86 -17.03 7.51 -1.33
C VAL A 86 -17.02 8.03 0.09
N MET A 87 -15.82 8.23 0.65
CA MET A 87 -15.64 8.54 2.06
C MET A 87 -14.58 9.62 2.28
N ASP A 88 -14.69 10.30 3.41
CA ASP A 88 -13.68 11.23 3.91
C ASP A 88 -12.45 10.49 4.48
N ASN A 89 -11.48 11.25 4.96
CA ASN A 89 -10.26 10.69 5.54
C ASN A 89 -10.48 9.98 6.90
N ALA A 90 -11.65 10.17 7.53
CA ALA A 90 -12.06 9.49 8.76
C ALA A 90 -12.93 8.24 8.48
N ASN A 91 -12.98 7.76 7.22
CA ASN A 91 -13.80 6.65 6.74
C ASN A 91 -15.30 6.86 6.96
N LYS A 92 -15.77 8.12 6.94
CA LYS A 92 -17.19 8.45 6.98
C LYS A 92 -17.72 8.61 5.57
N SER A 93 -18.85 7.95 5.27
CA SER A 93 -19.53 8.09 3.98
C SER A 93 -19.85 9.55 3.69
N MET A 94 -19.41 10.04 2.54
CA MET A 94 -19.78 11.38 2.07
C MET A 94 -21.17 11.34 1.44
N LYS A 95 -21.95 12.40 1.68
CA LYS A 95 -23.32 12.56 1.23
C LYS A 95 -23.47 13.80 0.37
N LEU A 96 -24.61 13.96 -0.29
CA LEU A 96 -24.90 15.15 -1.10
C LEU A 96 -24.77 16.43 -0.28
N ASN A 97 -25.24 16.41 0.97
CA ASN A 97 -25.14 17.51 1.91
C ASN A 97 -24.12 17.20 3.02
N ALA A 98 -23.38 18.23 3.44
CA ALA A 98 -22.52 18.11 4.61
C ALA A 98 -23.33 17.78 5.86
N TYR A 99 -22.73 17.00 6.76
CA TYR A 99 -23.36 16.65 8.03
C TYR A 99 -22.33 16.58 9.17
N THR A 100 -22.80 16.63 10.41
CA THR A 100 -21.96 16.50 11.59
C THR A 100 -22.26 15.20 12.34
N TYR A 101 -21.27 14.69 13.07
CA TYR A 101 -21.42 13.53 13.94
C TYR A 101 -20.61 13.71 15.22
N LYS A 102 -21.12 13.16 16.32
CA LYS A 102 -20.48 13.25 17.65
C LYS A 102 -19.40 12.19 17.81
N THR A 103 -18.28 12.58 18.39
CA THR A 103 -17.19 11.71 18.84
C THR A 103 -16.88 11.96 20.32
N LYS A 104 -16.05 11.11 20.93
CA LYS A 104 -15.59 11.33 22.30
C LYS A 104 -14.82 12.64 22.46
N SER A 105 -14.17 13.13 21.40
CA SER A 105 -13.38 14.35 21.37
C SER A 105 -14.16 15.59 20.88
N GLY A 106 -15.47 15.50 20.69
CA GLY A 106 -16.33 16.58 20.22
C GLY A 106 -17.05 16.27 18.91
N GLU A 107 -17.69 17.28 18.35
CA GLU A 107 -18.41 17.20 17.09
C GLU A 107 -17.43 17.29 15.91
N LYS A 108 -17.61 16.47 14.89
CA LYS A 108 -16.86 16.48 13.65
C LYS A 108 -17.80 16.64 12.48
N ARG A 109 -17.30 17.28 11.40
CA ARG A 109 -18.05 17.54 10.17
C ARG A 109 -17.52 16.67 9.04
N VAL A 110 -18.42 16.13 8.23
CA VAL A 110 -18.18 15.53 6.93
C VAL A 110 -18.67 16.50 5.87
N GLU A 111 -17.80 16.87 4.94
CA GLU A 111 -18.15 17.80 3.86
C GLU A 111 -19.06 17.14 2.81
N ALA A 112 -19.76 17.94 2.05
CA ALA A 112 -20.55 17.50 0.91
C ALA A 112 -19.65 16.83 -0.13
N ILE A 113 -20.17 15.78 -0.77
CA ILE A 113 -19.46 15.04 -1.82
C ILE A 113 -19.20 15.95 -3.03
N SER A 114 -18.03 15.80 -3.63
CA SER A 114 -17.64 16.45 -4.87
C SER A 114 -17.22 15.43 -5.95
N MET A 115 -17.18 15.87 -7.21
CA MET A 115 -16.66 15.02 -8.30
C MET A 115 -15.19 14.63 -8.09
N PHE A 116 -14.42 15.43 -7.36
CA PHE A 116 -13.06 15.10 -6.97
C PHE A 116 -13.03 13.88 -6.02
N ASP A 117 -13.94 13.83 -5.04
CA ASP A 117 -14.03 12.71 -4.09
C ASP A 117 -14.47 11.42 -4.80
N ILE A 118 -15.39 11.52 -5.75
CA ILE A 118 -15.81 10.40 -6.60
C ILE A 118 -14.61 9.88 -7.41
N ASN A 119 -13.88 10.76 -8.10
CA ASN A 119 -12.70 10.37 -8.88
C ASN A 119 -11.62 9.72 -7.98
N LYS A 120 -11.37 10.29 -6.80
CA LYS A 120 -10.46 9.74 -5.81
C LYS A 120 -10.90 8.33 -5.38
N ALA A 121 -12.19 8.13 -5.13
CA ALA A 121 -12.74 6.82 -4.75
C ALA A 121 -12.61 5.80 -5.89
N VAL A 122 -12.87 6.19 -7.15
CA VAL A 122 -12.70 5.33 -8.34
C VAL A 122 -11.24 4.86 -8.46
N MET A 123 -10.26 5.75 -8.35
CA MET A 123 -8.85 5.38 -8.46
C MET A 123 -8.40 4.48 -7.31
N ARG A 124 -8.87 4.71 -6.09
CA ARG A 124 -8.63 3.83 -4.93
C ARG A 124 -9.29 2.45 -5.10
N CYS A 125 -10.51 2.43 -5.64
CA CYS A 125 -11.23 1.19 -5.96
C CYS A 125 -10.46 0.36 -6.98
N LEU A 126 -9.96 0.99 -8.05
CA LEU A 126 -9.13 0.34 -9.07
C LEU A 126 -7.88 -0.29 -8.45
N VAL A 127 -7.13 0.42 -7.63
CA VAL A 127 -5.92 -0.11 -6.98
C VAL A 127 -6.24 -1.29 -6.06
N LYS A 128 -7.34 -1.24 -5.30
CA LYS A 128 -7.81 -2.38 -4.50
C LYS A 128 -8.18 -3.59 -5.38
N ASN A 129 -8.73 -3.34 -6.56
CA ASN A 129 -9.04 -4.41 -7.50
C ASN A 129 -7.75 -5.08 -8.02
N LEU A 130 -6.70 -4.30 -8.34
CA LEU A 130 -5.38 -4.85 -8.71
C LEU A 130 -4.76 -5.69 -7.58
N ALA A 131 -5.02 -5.34 -6.32
CA ALA A 131 -4.57 -6.12 -5.18
C ALA A 131 -5.20 -7.53 -5.12
N MET A 132 -6.38 -7.73 -5.68
CA MET A 132 -6.98 -9.07 -5.80
C MET A 132 -6.16 -10.01 -6.70
N PHE A 133 -5.33 -9.47 -7.59
CA PHE A 133 -4.37 -10.21 -8.40
C PHE A 133 -2.99 -10.36 -7.71
N GLY A 134 -2.82 -9.84 -6.50
CA GLY A 134 -1.60 -9.93 -5.69
C GLY A 134 -0.87 -8.61 -5.47
N LEU A 135 -1.02 -7.60 -6.34
CA LEU A 135 -0.21 -6.38 -6.31
C LEU A 135 -0.40 -5.57 -5.01
N GLY A 136 0.62 -5.59 -4.15
CA GLY A 136 0.60 -4.85 -2.89
C GLY A 136 -0.54 -5.25 -1.94
N LEU A 137 -1.05 -6.48 -2.04
CA LEU A 137 -2.16 -6.96 -1.19
C LEU A 137 -1.84 -6.84 0.29
N TYR A 138 -0.60 -7.08 0.69
CA TYR A 138 -0.12 -7.02 2.07
C TYR A 138 -0.26 -5.62 2.71
N ILE A 139 -0.19 -4.53 1.94
CA ILE A 139 -0.36 -3.19 2.50
C ILE A 139 -1.77 -2.93 3.06
N TYR A 140 -2.78 -3.64 2.54
CA TYR A 140 -4.16 -3.52 2.99
C TYR A 140 -4.44 -4.33 4.26
N ALA A 141 -3.61 -5.32 4.58
CA ALA A 141 -3.60 -5.99 5.87
C ALA A 141 -2.90 -5.16 6.97
N GLY A 142 -2.30 -4.01 6.62
CA GLY A 142 -1.50 -3.19 7.51
C GLY A 142 -0.08 -3.72 7.70
N GLU A 143 0.34 -4.61 6.81
CA GLU A 143 1.64 -5.27 6.82
C GLU A 143 2.58 -4.60 5.81
N ASP A 144 3.87 -4.72 6.05
CA ASP A 144 4.90 -4.49 5.06
C ASP A 144 5.08 -5.73 4.18
N LEU A 145 6.00 -5.67 3.20
CA LEU A 145 6.34 -6.83 2.39
C LEU A 145 6.62 -8.05 3.29
N PRO A 146 6.05 -9.25 2.99
CA PRO A 146 6.29 -10.46 3.75
C PRO A 146 7.78 -10.72 3.96
N GLU A 147 8.16 -11.18 5.17
CA GLU A 147 9.57 -11.35 5.55
C GLU A 147 10.31 -12.40 4.71
N ASP A 148 9.59 -13.42 4.23
CA ASP A 148 10.13 -14.47 3.37
C ASP A 148 10.53 -13.99 1.96
N ILE A 149 10.07 -12.80 1.56
CA ILE A 149 10.43 -12.14 0.29
C ILE A 149 11.18 -10.81 0.49
N LYS A 150 11.42 -10.40 1.74
CA LYS A 150 12.30 -9.26 2.03
C LYS A 150 13.75 -9.65 1.82
N GLU A 151 14.40 -9.00 0.87
CA GLU A 151 15.85 -9.08 0.76
C GLU A 151 16.50 -7.97 1.58
N TYR A 152 17.22 -8.34 2.63
CA TYR A 152 18.00 -7.41 3.44
C TYR A 152 19.43 -7.37 2.90
N ILE A 153 19.90 -6.18 2.57
CA ILE A 153 21.24 -5.96 2.01
C ILE A 153 22.08 -5.16 3.00
N CYS A 154 23.29 -5.64 3.27
CA CYS A 154 24.25 -4.92 4.10
C CYS A 154 24.66 -3.59 3.45
N THR A 155 24.44 -2.49 4.14
CA THR A 155 24.75 -1.14 3.65
C THR A 155 26.23 -0.93 3.37
N ASP A 156 27.13 -1.61 4.10
CA ASP A 156 28.57 -1.42 3.98
C ASP A 156 29.22 -2.29 2.88
N CYS A 157 28.68 -3.49 2.58
CA CYS A 157 29.36 -4.41 1.65
C CYS A 157 28.44 -5.05 0.60
N GLY A 158 27.15 -4.74 0.57
CA GLY A 158 26.20 -5.24 -0.43
C GLY A 158 25.82 -6.73 -0.30
N LYS A 159 26.30 -7.44 0.71
CA LYS A 159 25.93 -8.87 0.93
C LYS A 159 24.50 -8.97 1.44
N THR A 160 23.78 -10.02 1.02
CA THR A 160 22.48 -10.37 1.59
C THR A 160 22.62 -10.73 3.08
N VAL A 161 21.64 -10.30 3.87
CA VAL A 161 21.61 -10.48 5.34
C VAL A 161 20.28 -11.15 5.70
N ASP A 162 20.30 -12.07 6.63
CA ASP A 162 19.08 -12.68 7.16
C ASP A 162 18.25 -11.67 7.97
N SER A 163 16.93 -11.89 8.06
CA SER A 163 15.98 -10.98 8.72
C SER A 163 16.33 -10.72 10.19
N THR A 164 16.77 -11.73 10.92
CA THR A 164 17.13 -11.63 12.35
C THR A 164 18.34 -10.70 12.54
N MET A 165 19.35 -10.85 11.69
CA MET A 165 20.54 -10.00 11.70
C MET A 165 20.20 -8.57 11.24
N ALA A 166 19.36 -8.41 10.23
CA ALA A 166 18.91 -7.12 9.74
C ALA A 166 18.23 -6.29 10.84
N VAL A 167 17.22 -6.85 11.50
CA VAL A 167 16.50 -6.20 12.61
C VAL A 167 17.46 -5.87 13.78
N ARG A 168 18.36 -6.80 14.13
CA ARG A 168 19.32 -6.61 15.22
C ARG A 168 20.29 -5.46 14.93
N THR A 169 20.81 -5.41 13.70
CA THR A 169 21.82 -4.39 13.35
C THR A 169 21.18 -3.04 13.09
N GLU A 170 19.98 -3.00 12.54
CA GLU A 170 19.22 -1.76 12.38
C GLU A 170 18.90 -1.10 13.74
N LYS A 171 18.49 -1.92 14.73
CA LYS A 171 18.26 -1.44 16.10
C LYS A 171 19.54 -0.93 16.77
N ALA A 172 20.70 -1.58 16.54
CA ALA A 172 21.97 -1.27 17.20
C ALA A 172 22.75 -0.11 16.53
N PHE A 173 22.62 0.04 15.20
CA PHE A 173 23.44 0.93 14.39
C PHE A 173 22.63 1.91 13.54
N GLY A 174 21.29 1.80 13.51
CA GLY A 174 20.41 2.60 12.64
C GLY A 174 20.51 2.22 11.15
N THR A 175 21.13 1.06 10.85
CA THR A 175 21.33 0.58 9.47
C THR A 175 21.53 -0.93 9.43
N ILE A 176 21.20 -1.56 8.31
CA ILE A 176 21.31 -3.00 8.13
C ILE A 176 22.75 -3.38 7.80
N LEU A 177 23.33 -4.27 8.61
CA LEU A 177 24.71 -4.75 8.46
C LEU A 177 24.78 -6.27 8.52
N CYS A 178 25.66 -6.86 7.72
CA CYS A 178 26.03 -8.26 7.92
C CYS A 178 26.88 -8.43 9.18
N LYS A 179 27.02 -9.66 9.65
CA LYS A 179 27.79 -9.95 10.89
C LYS A 179 29.20 -9.36 10.89
N GLU A 180 29.90 -9.46 9.78
CA GLU A 180 31.28 -8.95 9.64
C GLU A 180 31.36 -7.42 9.74
N CYS A 181 30.46 -6.72 9.07
CA CYS A 181 30.41 -5.25 9.10
C CYS A 181 29.92 -4.74 10.44
N GLY A 182 28.95 -5.40 11.08
CA GLY A 182 28.50 -5.09 12.43
C GLY A 182 29.64 -5.21 13.47
N ILE A 183 30.43 -6.27 13.43
CA ILE A 183 31.60 -6.43 14.31
C ILE A 183 32.64 -5.31 14.08
N LYS A 184 32.90 -4.96 12.82
CA LYS A 184 33.84 -3.87 12.51
C LYS A 184 33.37 -2.53 13.12
N ARG A 185 32.09 -2.19 12.97
CA ARG A 185 31.52 -0.95 13.53
C ARG A 185 31.52 -0.95 15.07
N THR A 186 31.28 -2.09 15.71
CA THR A 186 31.39 -2.20 17.18
C THR A 186 32.80 -1.90 17.65
N LYS A 187 33.81 -2.54 17.05
CA LYS A 187 35.23 -2.31 17.42
C LYS A 187 35.66 -0.84 17.20
N THR A 188 35.15 -0.18 16.18
CA THR A 188 35.45 1.23 15.93
C THR A 188 34.83 2.14 17.00
N LYS A 189 33.56 1.86 17.41
CA LYS A 189 32.91 2.60 18.51
C LYS A 189 33.66 2.42 19.84
N GLU A 190 34.11 1.22 20.17
CA GLU A 190 34.86 0.93 21.39
C GLU A 190 36.20 1.67 21.41
N LYS A 191 36.92 1.73 20.29
CA LYS A 191 38.18 2.50 20.19
C LYS A 191 37.97 4.00 20.42
N MET A 192 36.93 4.58 19.77
CA MET A 192 36.62 6.03 19.94
C MET A 192 36.21 6.37 21.37
N ASN A 193 35.46 5.49 22.05
CA ASN A 193 35.07 5.70 23.44
C ASN A 193 36.27 5.61 24.41
N ASN A 194 37.22 4.68 24.15
CA ASN A 194 38.45 4.57 24.99
C ASN A 194 39.41 5.74 24.78
N GLU A 195 39.47 6.33 23.61
CA GLU A 195 40.30 7.53 23.34
C GLU A 195 39.72 8.78 24.00
N GLN A 196 38.39 8.88 24.15
CA GLN A 196 37.72 10.01 24.85
C GLN A 196 37.77 9.88 26.39
N SER A 197 38.03 8.70 26.95
CA SER A 197 38.12 8.49 28.40
C SER A 197 39.55 8.73 28.95
N ASN A 198 40.52 9.00 28.09
CA ASN A 198 41.91 9.25 28.44
C ASN A 198 42.31 10.74 28.36
N TYR A 199 41.33 11.64 28.28
CA TYR A 199 41.46 13.07 28.41
C TYR A 199 40.57 13.54 29.57
#